data_b8a112243f3312c2feb4a6b5c33b87a6
#
_entry.id   b8a112243f3312c2feb4a6b5c33b87a6
#
_cell.length_a   1.000
_cell.length_b   1.000
_cell.length_c   1.000
_cell.angle_alpha   90.00
_cell.angle_beta   90.00
_cell.angle_gamma   90.00
#
_symmetry.space_group_name_H-M   'P 1'
#
loop_
_entity.id
_entity.type
_entity.pdbx_description
1 polymer ?
#
loop_
_entity_poly.entity_id
_entity_poly.type
_entity_poly.pdbx_seq_one_letter_code
_entity_poly.pdbx_strand_id
1 'polypeptide(L)'
;MSAVPETQLFECYRCHISRPVTLFAENDKLCAYCKADISEALPAPEQKVEGKVEEEKDVSAQDKARAELALRFLTRKRMLPFVERFNPDYNAGWVHKDICARLEQFSRDVVDKKSPRLMLFMPPRHGKSTLASVAFPAWHLGRNPAHEFIGCSYSGSLAMGFSRKVRQLLREPSYKSAFKTRLDPDSQSAEAWLTVNGGGYVAAGVGGGITGKGAHILLIDDPIKNREDAESQNNRSATWDWYTSTAYTRLAPGGGILVILTRWHDDDLAGRLLRATTEGGDHWEVVRYPAVAEEDEKFRKQGDPLHKERYGLDALDRIRKAVGPRDWSALYQQNPVADDGDYFTRDMIQSARRARIANIRSITSSL
;
A
#
# COMPACT_ATOMS: atom_id res chain seq x y z
N MET A 1 4.71 14.89 45.04
CA MET A 1 4.49 14.77 43.59
C MET A 1 4.37 13.28 43.30
N SER A 2 3.15 12.76 43.20
CA SER A 2 2.88 11.36 42.93
C SER A 2 3.07 11.08 41.45
N ALA A 3 3.93 10.12 41.15
CA ALA A 3 4.17 9.64 39.78
C ALA A 3 2.85 9.12 39.18
N VAL A 4 2.48 9.63 38.01
CA VAL A 4 1.40 9.08 37.20
C VAL A 4 1.85 7.69 36.74
N PRO A 5 1.08 6.62 36.95
CA PRO A 5 1.48 5.28 36.53
C PRO A 5 1.60 5.25 35.01
N GLU A 6 2.70 4.70 34.48
CA GLU A 6 2.88 4.43 33.06
C GLU A 6 1.71 3.60 32.56
N THR A 7 0.93 4.19 31.66
CA THR A 7 -0.25 3.53 31.10
C THR A 7 0.22 2.41 30.19
N GLN A 8 0.08 1.17 30.61
CA GLN A 8 0.40 0.01 29.80
C GLN A 8 -0.46 0.00 28.54
N LEU A 9 0.18 -0.05 27.37
CA LEU A 9 -0.47 -0.03 26.05
C LEU A 9 -0.55 -1.45 25.49
N PHE A 10 -1.71 -1.79 24.91
CA PHE A 10 -1.92 -3.02 24.17
C PHE A 10 -2.29 -2.69 22.71
N GLU A 11 -1.75 -3.46 21.77
CA GLU A 11 -2.11 -3.34 20.35
C GLU A 11 -3.39 -4.13 20.07
N CYS A 12 -4.37 -3.46 19.49
CA CYS A 12 -5.61 -4.09 19.07
C CYS A 12 -5.37 -4.98 17.84
N TYR A 13 -5.73 -6.23 17.92
CA TYR A 13 -5.59 -7.22 16.85
C TYR A 13 -6.27 -6.82 15.53
N ARG A 14 -7.32 -5.99 15.61
CA ARG A 14 -8.11 -5.59 14.42
C ARG A 14 -7.66 -4.28 13.78
N CYS A 15 -7.39 -3.24 14.58
CA CYS A 15 -7.01 -1.93 14.06
C CYS A 15 -5.51 -1.63 14.15
N HIS A 16 -4.73 -2.50 14.80
CA HIS A 16 -3.29 -2.39 15.03
C HIS A 16 -2.85 -1.08 15.71
N ILE A 17 -3.77 -0.42 16.44
CA ILE A 17 -3.48 0.79 17.19
C ILE A 17 -3.18 0.39 18.64
N SER A 18 -2.05 0.83 19.16
CA SER A 18 -1.71 0.69 20.58
C SER A 18 -2.60 1.61 21.41
N ARG A 19 -3.30 1.03 22.39
CA ARG A 19 -4.26 1.74 23.25
C ARG A 19 -4.06 1.33 24.71
N PRO A 20 -4.50 2.19 25.67
CA PRO A 20 -4.48 1.84 27.08
C PRO A 20 -5.17 0.50 27.34
N VAL A 21 -4.59 -0.31 28.21
CA VAL A 21 -5.11 -1.64 28.59
C VAL A 21 -6.57 -1.58 29.06
N THR A 22 -6.99 -0.47 29.66
CA THR A 22 -8.36 -0.23 30.12
C THR A 22 -9.43 -0.27 29.03
N LEU A 23 -9.03 -0.17 27.77
CA LEU A 23 -9.92 -0.28 26.60
C LEU A 23 -10.05 -1.70 26.07
N PHE A 24 -9.46 -2.70 26.76
CA PHE A 24 -9.61 -4.11 26.46
C PHE A 24 -10.29 -4.83 27.63
N ALA A 25 -11.22 -5.73 27.34
CA ALA A 25 -11.70 -6.64 28.39
C ALA A 25 -10.64 -7.70 28.69
N GLU A 26 -10.69 -8.31 29.88
CA GLU A 26 -9.76 -9.39 30.26
C GLU A 26 -9.72 -10.48 29.17
N ASN A 27 -8.51 -10.80 28.72
CA ASN A 27 -8.20 -11.78 27.66
C ASN A 27 -8.71 -11.42 26.24
N ASP A 28 -9.08 -10.16 25.99
CA ASP A 28 -9.59 -9.75 24.69
C ASP A 28 -8.49 -9.07 23.85
N LYS A 29 -8.43 -9.44 22.58
CA LYS A 29 -7.48 -8.88 21.61
C LYS A 29 -8.05 -7.69 20.80
N LEU A 30 -9.29 -7.31 21.07
CA LEU A 30 -9.99 -6.21 20.39
C LEU A 30 -10.22 -5.05 21.35
N CYS A 31 -9.87 -3.83 20.95
CA CYS A 31 -10.18 -2.64 21.73
C CYS A 31 -11.68 -2.32 21.72
N ALA A 32 -12.15 -1.56 22.72
CA ALA A 32 -13.55 -1.16 22.85
C ALA A 32 -14.14 -0.50 21.60
N TYR A 33 -13.34 0.29 20.87
CA TYR A 33 -13.78 0.93 19.60
C TYR A 33 -14.04 -0.09 18.50
N CYS A 34 -13.18 -1.10 18.35
CA CYS A 34 -13.39 -2.16 17.35
C CYS A 34 -14.54 -3.10 17.73
N LYS A 35 -14.81 -3.26 19.03
CA LYS A 35 -15.98 -4.01 19.52
C LYS A 35 -17.27 -3.24 19.28
N ALA A 36 -17.30 -1.94 19.56
CA ALA A 36 -18.44 -1.08 19.30
C ALA A 36 -18.79 -1.09 17.80
N ASP A 37 -17.78 -0.96 16.92
CA ASP A 37 -17.95 -1.07 15.46
C ASP A 37 -18.56 -2.44 15.04
N ILE A 38 -18.25 -3.52 15.76
CA ILE A 38 -18.81 -4.85 15.48
C ILE A 38 -20.23 -4.97 16.05
N SER A 39 -20.46 -4.47 17.27
CA SER A 39 -21.76 -4.54 17.92
C SER A 39 -22.82 -3.67 17.25
N GLU A 40 -22.41 -2.55 16.64
CA GLU A 40 -23.28 -1.73 15.79
C GLU A 40 -23.57 -2.35 14.42
N ALA A 41 -22.71 -3.30 13.96
CA ALA A 41 -22.81 -3.91 12.63
C ALA A 41 -23.40 -5.32 12.62
N LEU A 42 -23.45 -6.02 13.77
CA LEU A 42 -23.86 -7.44 13.84
C LEU A 42 -24.96 -7.64 14.90
N PRO A 43 -26.01 -8.44 14.62
CA PRO A 43 -26.91 -8.96 15.65
C PRO A 43 -26.12 -9.87 16.61
N ALA A 44 -26.60 -9.97 17.86
CA ALA A 44 -26.00 -10.81 18.89
C ALA A 44 -25.88 -12.28 18.42
N PRO A 45 -24.79 -13.00 18.74
CA PRO A 45 -24.63 -14.39 18.34
C PRO A 45 -25.66 -15.29 19.03
N GLU A 46 -26.47 -15.96 18.25
CA GLU A 46 -27.29 -17.07 18.73
C GLU A 46 -26.41 -18.28 19.05
N GLN A 47 -26.75 -18.97 20.15
CA GLN A 47 -26.02 -20.13 20.68
C GLN A 47 -25.99 -21.28 19.64
N LYS A 48 -24.82 -21.90 19.48
CA LYS A 48 -24.64 -23.11 18.65
C LYS A 48 -25.50 -24.24 19.18
N VAL A 49 -26.39 -24.72 18.35
CA VAL A 49 -27.01 -26.04 18.49
C VAL A 49 -26.40 -26.95 17.42
N GLU A 50 -25.82 -28.08 17.86
CA GLU A 50 -25.23 -29.09 16.98
C GLU A 50 -26.30 -29.85 16.19
N GLY A 51 -26.04 -30.02 14.93
CA GLY A 51 -26.55 -31.10 14.07
C GLY A 51 -27.92 -30.91 13.49
N LYS A 52 -27.98 -30.39 12.23
CA LYS A 52 -28.85 -30.84 11.16
C LYS A 52 -28.39 -30.22 9.84
N VAL A 53 -28.44 -30.98 8.75
CA VAL A 53 -28.25 -30.48 7.37
C VAL A 53 -29.23 -29.30 7.19
N GLU A 54 -28.68 -28.07 7.08
CA GLU A 54 -29.49 -26.86 6.92
C GLU A 54 -29.94 -26.78 5.46
N GLU A 55 -31.25 -26.92 5.26
CA GLU A 55 -31.95 -26.34 4.13
C GLU A 55 -31.61 -24.84 4.07
N GLU A 56 -31.20 -24.31 2.91
CA GLU A 56 -31.01 -22.87 2.68
C GLU A 56 -32.26 -22.11 3.14
N LYS A 57 -32.24 -21.59 4.35
CA LYS A 57 -33.30 -20.71 4.85
C LYS A 57 -33.34 -19.47 3.98
N ASP A 58 -34.44 -19.26 3.30
CA ASP A 58 -34.70 -18.04 2.54
C ASP A 58 -34.56 -16.82 3.47
N VAL A 59 -33.41 -16.11 3.35
CA VAL A 59 -33.07 -14.96 4.19
C VAL A 59 -34.10 -13.86 3.97
N SER A 60 -34.74 -13.41 5.03
CA SER A 60 -35.85 -12.45 4.94
C SER A 60 -35.40 -11.14 4.24
N ALA A 61 -36.36 -10.45 3.60
CA ALA A 61 -36.08 -9.15 2.97
C ALA A 61 -35.52 -8.12 3.97
N GLN A 62 -35.91 -8.22 5.24
CA GLN A 62 -35.39 -7.35 6.32
C GLN A 62 -33.94 -7.65 6.65
N ASP A 63 -33.55 -8.93 6.71
CA ASP A 63 -32.16 -9.32 6.97
C ASP A 63 -31.24 -8.94 5.81
N LYS A 64 -31.70 -9.11 4.57
CA LYS A 64 -30.99 -8.63 3.36
C LYS A 64 -30.78 -7.11 3.39
N ALA A 65 -31.78 -6.33 3.76
CA ALA A 65 -31.70 -4.89 3.88
C ALA A 65 -30.75 -4.46 5.01
N ARG A 66 -30.78 -5.14 6.16
CA ARG A 66 -29.90 -4.89 7.30
C ARG A 66 -28.45 -5.22 6.97
N ALA A 67 -28.19 -6.35 6.30
CA ALA A 67 -26.86 -6.74 5.83
C ALA A 67 -26.28 -5.71 4.85
N GLU A 68 -27.09 -5.22 3.90
CA GLU A 68 -26.67 -4.19 2.95
C GLU A 68 -26.35 -2.86 3.65
N LEU A 69 -27.12 -2.43 4.65
CA LEU A 69 -26.81 -1.23 5.43
C LEU A 69 -25.50 -1.37 6.21
N ALA A 70 -25.26 -2.52 6.84
CA ALA A 70 -24.02 -2.84 7.52
C ALA A 70 -22.83 -2.83 6.54
N LEU A 71 -22.99 -3.42 5.36
CA LEU A 71 -21.97 -3.44 4.32
C LEU A 71 -21.65 -2.03 3.81
N ARG A 72 -22.65 -1.15 3.61
CA ARG A 72 -22.44 0.26 3.25
C ARG A 72 -21.67 1.00 4.35
N PHE A 73 -21.98 0.76 5.61
CA PHE A 73 -21.27 1.35 6.74
C PHE A 73 -19.80 0.92 6.74
N LEU A 74 -19.52 -0.40 6.64
CA LEU A 74 -18.18 -0.93 6.58
C LEU A 74 -17.39 -0.41 5.37
N THR A 75 -18.02 -0.34 4.22
CA THR A 75 -17.43 0.21 2.98
C THR A 75 -16.96 1.66 3.18
N ARG A 76 -17.71 2.48 3.90
CA ARG A 76 -17.29 3.85 4.23
C ARG A 76 -16.17 3.91 5.25
N LYS A 77 -16.19 3.04 6.25
CA LYS A 77 -15.27 3.09 7.40
C LYS A 77 -13.92 2.43 7.10
N ARG A 78 -13.90 1.37 6.32
CA ARG A 78 -12.73 0.52 6.10
C ARG A 78 -12.44 0.34 4.62
N MET A 79 -11.15 0.39 4.29
CA MET A 79 -10.73 0.31 2.90
C MET A 79 -10.84 -1.13 2.33
N LEU A 80 -10.53 -2.17 3.13
CA LEU A 80 -10.62 -3.54 2.65
C LEU A 80 -12.07 -3.95 2.29
N PRO A 81 -13.09 -3.72 3.12
CA PRO A 81 -14.50 -3.92 2.72
C PRO A 81 -14.92 -3.08 1.50
N PHE A 82 -14.33 -1.91 1.30
CA PHE A 82 -14.52 -1.15 0.07
C PHE A 82 -13.95 -1.91 -1.13
N VAL A 83 -12.71 -2.40 -1.04
CA VAL A 83 -12.06 -3.15 -2.13
C VAL A 83 -12.88 -4.40 -2.50
N GLU A 84 -13.27 -5.18 -1.49
CA GLU A 84 -14.06 -6.42 -1.68
C GLU A 84 -15.43 -6.15 -2.28
N ARG A 85 -16.12 -5.05 -1.88
CA ARG A 85 -17.40 -4.66 -2.45
C ARG A 85 -17.35 -4.34 -3.94
N PHE A 86 -16.29 -3.64 -4.38
CA PHE A 86 -16.13 -3.20 -5.77
C PHE A 86 -15.28 -4.15 -6.62
N ASN A 87 -14.75 -5.19 -6.02
CA ASN A 87 -14.00 -6.24 -6.68
C ASN A 87 -14.23 -7.57 -5.93
N PRO A 88 -15.39 -8.21 -6.14
CA PRO A 88 -15.78 -9.43 -5.38
C PRO A 88 -14.78 -10.58 -5.48
N ASP A 89 -14.06 -10.68 -6.61
CA ASP A 89 -13.05 -11.72 -6.84
C ASP A 89 -11.67 -11.36 -6.23
N TYR A 90 -11.58 -10.27 -5.45
CA TYR A 90 -10.32 -9.83 -4.88
C TYR A 90 -9.85 -10.77 -3.76
N ASN A 91 -8.83 -11.56 -4.06
CA ASN A 91 -8.23 -12.45 -3.06
C ASN A 91 -7.23 -11.67 -2.18
N ALA A 92 -7.71 -11.22 -1.02
CA ALA A 92 -6.93 -10.40 -0.10
C ALA A 92 -6.12 -11.27 0.86
N GLY A 93 -4.81 -11.39 0.64
CA GLY A 93 -3.86 -11.91 1.63
C GLY A 93 -3.57 -10.89 2.75
N TRP A 94 -2.72 -11.30 3.72
CA TRP A 94 -2.31 -10.44 4.84
C TRP A 94 -1.71 -9.11 4.38
N VAL A 95 -0.90 -9.13 3.33
CA VAL A 95 -0.23 -7.94 2.78
C VAL A 95 -1.24 -6.88 2.30
N HIS A 96 -2.34 -7.29 1.70
CA HIS A 96 -3.38 -6.36 1.24
C HIS A 96 -4.14 -5.74 2.42
N LYS A 97 -4.34 -6.52 3.51
CA LYS A 97 -4.92 -6.03 4.76
C LYS A 97 -4.00 -4.98 5.41
N ASP A 98 -2.69 -5.24 5.45
CA ASP A 98 -1.70 -4.30 5.99
C ASP A 98 -1.63 -3.01 5.16
N ILE A 99 -1.57 -3.10 3.83
CA ILE A 99 -1.61 -1.94 2.94
C ILE A 99 -2.89 -1.11 3.15
N CYS A 100 -4.06 -1.76 3.21
CA CYS A 100 -5.32 -1.05 3.46
C CYS A 100 -5.29 -0.31 4.81
N ALA A 101 -4.79 -0.94 5.87
CA ALA A 101 -4.69 -0.30 7.18
C ALA A 101 -3.76 0.93 7.17
N ARG A 102 -2.61 0.85 6.47
CA ARG A 102 -1.69 1.99 6.30
C ARG A 102 -2.29 3.12 5.48
N LEU A 103 -2.96 2.81 4.38
CA LEU A 103 -3.66 3.81 3.57
C LEU A 103 -4.83 4.46 4.34
N GLU A 104 -5.54 3.71 5.19
CA GLU A 104 -6.53 4.27 6.11
C GLU A 104 -5.89 5.24 7.11
N GLN A 105 -4.73 4.90 7.68
CA GLN A 105 -4.01 5.80 8.59
C GLN A 105 -3.49 7.03 7.85
N PHE A 106 -2.87 6.85 6.69
CA PHE A 106 -2.42 7.95 5.83
C PHE A 106 -3.57 8.92 5.50
N SER A 107 -4.76 8.37 5.17
CA SER A 107 -5.96 9.19 4.92
C SER A 107 -6.37 10.01 6.15
N ARG A 108 -6.32 9.44 7.35
CA ARG A 108 -6.60 10.17 8.60
C ARG A 108 -5.59 11.28 8.84
N ASP A 109 -4.32 10.99 8.67
CA ASP A 109 -3.24 11.94 8.90
C ASP A 109 -3.27 13.14 7.92
N VAL A 110 -3.72 12.91 6.67
CA VAL A 110 -4.01 13.99 5.71
C VAL A 110 -5.17 14.86 6.20
N VAL A 111 -6.26 14.24 6.66
CA VAL A 111 -7.42 14.98 7.20
C VAL A 111 -7.03 15.80 8.45
N ASP A 112 -6.18 15.21 9.29
CA ASP A 112 -5.63 15.84 10.49
C ASP A 112 -4.49 16.85 10.19
N LYS A 113 -4.14 17.05 8.90
CA LYS A 113 -3.09 17.97 8.43
C LYS A 113 -1.70 17.67 8.99
N LYS A 114 -1.36 16.40 9.18
CA LYS A 114 -0.06 15.94 9.73
C LYS A 114 1.05 15.80 8.69
N SER A 115 0.80 16.15 7.43
CA SER A 115 1.77 16.02 6.34
C SER A 115 2.38 14.61 6.20
N PRO A 116 1.59 13.52 6.13
CA PRO A 116 2.14 12.17 6.11
C PRO A 116 2.97 11.89 4.85
N ARG A 117 4.03 11.10 5.02
CA ARG A 117 4.93 10.63 3.96
C ARG A 117 5.00 9.12 4.03
N LEU A 118 4.50 8.43 3.01
CA LEU A 118 4.44 6.97 2.98
C LEU A 118 5.06 6.43 1.70
N MET A 119 5.98 5.48 1.84
CA MET A 119 6.54 4.70 0.73
C MET A 119 6.13 3.23 0.86
N LEU A 120 5.59 2.65 -0.21
CA LEU A 120 5.26 1.23 -0.29
C LEU A 120 6.06 0.58 -1.43
N PHE A 121 6.98 -0.31 -1.09
CA PHE A 121 7.78 -1.08 -2.04
C PHE A 121 7.24 -2.49 -2.14
N MET A 122 6.86 -2.91 -3.35
CA MET A 122 6.20 -4.19 -3.55
C MET A 122 6.51 -4.78 -4.93
N PRO A 123 6.63 -6.09 -5.06
CA PRO A 123 6.89 -6.74 -6.33
C PRO A 123 5.82 -6.44 -7.39
N PRO A 124 6.15 -6.59 -8.68
CA PRO A 124 5.17 -6.46 -9.75
C PRO A 124 4.00 -7.43 -9.58
N ARG A 125 2.80 -7.02 -10.00
CA ARG A 125 1.59 -7.86 -10.06
C ARG A 125 1.04 -8.37 -8.71
N HIS A 126 1.48 -7.81 -7.58
CA HIS A 126 0.95 -8.11 -6.24
C HIS A 126 -0.15 -7.15 -5.77
N GLY A 127 -0.75 -6.35 -6.66
CA GLY A 127 -1.95 -5.56 -6.35
C GLY A 127 -1.71 -4.13 -5.85
N LYS A 128 -0.45 -3.66 -5.78
CA LYS A 128 -0.10 -2.32 -5.26
C LYS A 128 -0.92 -1.18 -5.88
N SER A 129 -0.91 -1.07 -7.22
CA SER A 129 -1.62 0.01 -7.92
C SER A 129 -3.14 -0.13 -7.84
N THR A 130 -3.68 -1.37 -7.78
CA THR A 130 -5.12 -1.59 -7.58
C THR A 130 -5.58 -0.99 -6.25
N LEU A 131 -4.81 -1.19 -5.18
CA LEU A 131 -5.13 -0.65 -3.87
C LEU A 131 -4.84 0.85 -3.78
N ALA A 132 -3.62 1.27 -4.12
CA ALA A 132 -3.17 2.64 -3.83
C ALA A 132 -3.55 3.65 -4.92
N SER A 133 -3.62 3.24 -6.21
CA SER A 133 -3.88 4.19 -7.32
C SER A 133 -5.32 4.15 -7.84
N VAL A 134 -6.11 3.15 -7.41
CA VAL A 134 -7.53 3.04 -7.81
C VAL A 134 -8.46 3.05 -6.60
N ALA A 135 -8.35 2.06 -5.70
CA ALA A 135 -9.27 1.91 -4.59
C ALA A 135 -9.12 3.05 -3.56
N PHE A 136 -7.89 3.39 -3.20
CA PHE A 136 -7.62 4.42 -2.19
C PHE A 136 -8.13 5.80 -2.58
N PRO A 137 -7.86 6.37 -3.79
CA PRO A 137 -8.44 7.65 -4.18
C PRO A 137 -9.96 7.64 -4.20
N ALA A 138 -10.59 6.56 -4.71
CA ALA A 138 -12.04 6.44 -4.71
C ALA A 138 -12.63 6.42 -3.29
N TRP A 139 -12.04 5.64 -2.39
CA TRP A 139 -12.44 5.53 -0.99
C TRP A 139 -12.22 6.84 -0.21
N HIS A 140 -11.06 7.47 -0.37
CA HIS A 140 -10.74 8.72 0.31
C HIS A 140 -11.66 9.85 -0.12
N LEU A 141 -11.86 10.05 -1.44
CA LEU A 141 -12.78 11.06 -1.98
C LEU A 141 -14.23 10.80 -1.61
N GLY A 142 -14.62 9.54 -1.43
CA GLY A 142 -15.93 9.18 -0.92
C GLY A 142 -16.21 9.76 0.46
N ARG A 143 -15.19 9.90 1.29
CA ARG A 143 -15.23 10.43 2.66
C ARG A 143 -14.90 11.91 2.74
N ASN A 144 -14.02 12.38 1.87
CA ASN A 144 -13.49 13.75 1.85
C ASN A 144 -13.63 14.35 0.43
N PRO A 145 -14.86 14.65 0.00
CA PRO A 145 -15.13 14.98 -1.40
C PRO A 145 -14.58 16.35 -1.84
N ALA A 146 -14.11 17.18 -0.90
CA ALA A 146 -13.45 18.46 -1.21
C ALA A 146 -11.92 18.34 -1.33
N HIS A 147 -11.34 17.14 -1.08
CA HIS A 147 -9.91 16.94 -1.24
C HIS A 147 -9.52 16.76 -2.71
N GLU A 148 -8.31 17.18 -3.04
CA GLU A 148 -7.74 17.09 -4.39
C GLU A 148 -6.60 16.08 -4.42
N PHE A 149 -6.59 15.23 -5.45
CA PHE A 149 -5.52 14.31 -5.76
C PHE A 149 -4.74 14.76 -6.99
N ILE A 150 -3.43 14.63 -6.94
CA ILE A 150 -2.59 14.54 -8.13
C ILE A 150 -2.02 13.12 -8.16
N GLY A 151 -2.37 12.34 -9.19
CA GLY A 151 -1.87 10.99 -9.43
C GLY A 151 -0.88 10.97 -10.58
N CYS A 152 0.37 10.63 -10.28
CA CYS A 152 1.46 10.59 -11.25
C CYS A 152 1.96 9.16 -11.48
N SER A 153 2.43 8.87 -12.70
CA SER A 153 3.12 7.63 -13.05
C SER A 153 4.17 7.91 -14.10
N TYR A 154 4.99 6.90 -14.49
CA TYR A 154 6.01 7.09 -15.55
C TYR A 154 5.43 7.62 -16.88
N SER A 155 4.14 7.46 -17.13
CA SER A 155 3.49 8.02 -18.32
C SER A 155 2.10 8.59 -18.01
N GLY A 156 1.71 9.65 -18.74
CA GLY A 156 0.37 10.22 -18.65
C GLY A 156 -0.72 9.22 -19.01
N SER A 157 -0.49 8.34 -19.98
CA SER A 157 -1.46 7.33 -20.41
C SER A 157 -1.78 6.32 -19.27
N LEU A 158 -0.79 5.90 -18.49
CA LEU A 158 -0.98 5.03 -17.33
C LEU A 158 -1.72 5.77 -16.21
N ALA A 159 -1.30 6.98 -15.88
CA ALA A 159 -1.95 7.82 -14.87
C ALA A 159 -3.43 8.09 -15.22
N MET A 160 -3.72 8.44 -16.47
CA MET A 160 -5.10 8.57 -16.98
C MET A 160 -5.87 7.24 -16.93
N GLY A 161 -5.19 6.10 -17.08
CA GLY A 161 -5.78 4.77 -16.91
C GLY A 161 -6.31 4.55 -15.50
N PHE A 162 -5.54 4.94 -14.47
CA PHE A 162 -5.97 4.91 -13.08
C PHE A 162 -7.12 5.90 -12.82
N SER A 163 -6.97 7.15 -13.29
CA SER A 163 -8.02 8.17 -13.18
C SER A 163 -9.36 7.70 -13.73
N ARG A 164 -9.38 7.06 -14.92
CA ARG A 164 -10.60 6.48 -15.50
C ARG A 164 -11.24 5.44 -14.61
N LYS A 165 -10.45 4.54 -14.01
CA LYS A 165 -10.95 3.50 -13.10
C LYS A 165 -11.53 4.11 -11.81
N VAL A 166 -10.84 5.09 -11.21
CA VAL A 166 -11.38 5.82 -10.04
C VAL A 166 -12.71 6.47 -10.38
N ARG A 167 -12.77 7.23 -11.48
CA ARG A 167 -13.99 7.89 -11.95
C ARG A 167 -15.12 6.92 -12.25
N GLN A 168 -14.81 5.74 -12.80
CA GLN A 168 -15.79 4.68 -13.05
C GLN A 168 -16.39 4.19 -11.73
N LEU A 169 -15.59 3.92 -10.71
CA LEU A 169 -16.07 3.53 -9.38
C LEU A 169 -17.04 4.58 -8.81
N LEU A 170 -16.73 5.88 -8.91
CA LEU A 170 -17.61 6.94 -8.42
C LEU A 170 -18.97 7.00 -9.16
N ARG A 171 -19.04 6.47 -10.38
CA ARG A 171 -20.28 6.40 -11.17
C ARG A 171 -21.18 5.22 -10.80
N GLU A 172 -20.65 4.18 -10.18
CA GLU A 172 -21.40 2.98 -9.88
C GLU A 172 -22.58 3.23 -8.91
N PRO A 173 -23.74 2.62 -9.13
CA PRO A 173 -24.87 2.71 -8.20
C PRO A 173 -24.53 2.27 -6.78
N SER A 174 -23.71 1.21 -6.64
CA SER A 174 -23.23 0.68 -5.37
C SER A 174 -22.37 1.70 -4.62
N TYR A 175 -21.51 2.47 -5.33
CA TYR A 175 -20.75 3.57 -4.74
C TYR A 175 -21.68 4.70 -4.29
N LYS A 176 -22.60 5.11 -5.15
CA LYS A 176 -23.58 6.17 -4.85
C LYS A 176 -24.49 5.82 -3.67
N SER A 177 -24.74 4.54 -3.42
CA SER A 177 -25.49 4.07 -2.26
C SER A 177 -24.68 4.15 -0.96
N ALA A 178 -23.34 4.00 -1.06
CA ALA A 178 -22.45 4.05 0.10
C ALA A 178 -21.97 5.46 0.43
N PHE A 179 -21.69 6.30 -0.58
CA PHE A 179 -21.11 7.63 -0.42
C PHE A 179 -22.00 8.74 -0.99
N LYS A 180 -21.92 9.93 -0.40
CA LYS A 180 -22.63 11.12 -0.90
C LYS A 180 -21.86 11.86 -2.02
N THR A 181 -20.59 11.56 -2.20
CA THR A 181 -19.73 12.16 -3.24
C THR A 181 -20.28 11.90 -4.63
N ARG A 182 -20.31 12.93 -5.47
CA ARG A 182 -20.74 12.89 -6.87
C ARG A 182 -19.73 13.59 -7.74
N LEU A 183 -19.58 13.12 -8.97
CA LEU A 183 -18.79 13.80 -9.98
C LEU A 183 -19.50 15.06 -10.44
N ASP A 184 -18.74 16.13 -10.65
CA ASP A 184 -19.22 17.34 -11.30
C ASP A 184 -19.54 17.01 -12.78
N PRO A 185 -20.76 17.28 -13.28
CA PRO A 185 -21.14 16.96 -14.64
C PRO A 185 -20.30 17.69 -15.69
N ASP A 186 -19.79 18.88 -15.36
CA ASP A 186 -19.08 19.77 -16.29
C ASP A 186 -17.56 19.49 -16.33
N SER A 187 -17.04 18.67 -15.42
CA SER A 187 -15.60 18.41 -15.28
C SER A 187 -15.30 16.90 -15.18
N GLN A 188 -15.26 16.20 -16.31
CA GLN A 188 -15.15 14.73 -16.34
C GLN A 188 -14.15 14.19 -17.36
N SER A 189 -13.05 14.87 -17.64
CA SER A 189 -12.00 14.32 -18.52
C SER A 189 -11.23 13.17 -17.86
N ALA A 190 -10.47 12.39 -18.63
CA ALA A 190 -9.61 11.35 -18.06
C ALA A 190 -8.36 11.94 -17.38
N GLU A 191 -7.94 13.11 -17.82
CA GLU A 191 -6.79 13.84 -17.28
C GLU A 191 -7.15 14.56 -15.98
N ALA A 192 -8.33 15.20 -15.94
CA ALA A 192 -8.79 15.92 -14.75
C ALA A 192 -10.31 15.86 -14.62
N TRP A 193 -10.79 15.67 -13.41
CA TRP A 193 -12.21 15.73 -13.08
C TRP A 193 -12.41 16.23 -11.65
N LEU A 194 -13.57 16.81 -11.41
CA LEU A 194 -13.95 17.36 -10.12
C LEU A 194 -15.12 16.58 -9.51
N THR A 195 -15.28 16.75 -8.22
CA THR A 195 -16.51 16.44 -7.48
C THR A 195 -17.36 17.68 -7.36
N VAL A 196 -18.65 17.53 -7.12
CA VAL A 196 -19.57 18.65 -6.84
C VAL A 196 -19.18 19.45 -5.58
N ASN A 197 -18.28 18.94 -4.77
CA ASN A 197 -17.76 19.60 -3.56
C ASN A 197 -16.43 20.34 -3.78
N GLY A 198 -15.96 20.44 -5.04
CA GLY A 198 -14.75 21.17 -5.41
C GLY A 198 -13.44 20.39 -5.28
N GLY A 199 -13.43 19.19 -4.72
CA GLY A 199 -12.28 18.29 -4.78
C GLY A 199 -12.20 17.58 -6.13
N GLY A 200 -11.22 16.69 -6.31
CA GLY A 200 -11.10 15.97 -7.57
C GLY A 200 -9.80 15.23 -7.75
N TYR A 201 -9.50 14.90 -9.00
CA TYR A 201 -8.32 14.12 -9.37
C TYR A 201 -7.69 14.68 -10.66
N VAL A 202 -6.39 14.87 -10.63
CA VAL A 202 -5.56 15.22 -11.79
C VAL A 202 -4.59 14.07 -12.05
N ALA A 203 -4.54 13.59 -13.29
CA ALA A 203 -3.63 12.53 -13.73
C ALA A 203 -2.53 13.11 -14.62
N ALA A 204 -1.27 12.82 -14.31
CA ALA A 204 -0.14 13.29 -15.12
C ALA A 204 0.97 12.21 -15.22
N GLY A 205 1.78 12.30 -16.26
CA GLY A 205 3.06 11.60 -16.30
C GLY A 205 4.11 12.34 -15.45
N VAL A 206 5.15 11.64 -15.00
CA VAL A 206 6.38 12.28 -14.47
C VAL A 206 6.94 13.23 -15.54
N GLY A 207 7.28 14.45 -15.15
CA GLY A 207 7.63 15.52 -16.09
C GLY A 207 6.45 16.21 -16.78
N GLY A 208 5.22 15.71 -16.58
CA GLY A 208 4.01 16.30 -17.15
C GLY A 208 3.54 17.57 -16.44
N GLY A 209 2.64 18.30 -17.09
CA GLY A 209 2.13 19.60 -16.61
C GLY A 209 1.11 19.44 -15.49
N ILE A 210 1.52 19.69 -14.25
CA ILE A 210 0.66 19.81 -13.07
C ILE A 210 0.69 21.21 -12.46
N THR A 211 1.30 22.15 -13.19
CA THR A 211 1.40 23.55 -12.77
C THR A 211 0.02 24.18 -12.68
N GLY A 212 -0.22 24.97 -11.62
CA GLY A 212 -1.52 25.57 -11.36
C GLY A 212 -2.57 24.63 -10.75
N LYS A 213 -2.22 23.37 -10.43
CA LYS A 213 -3.05 22.42 -9.68
C LYS A 213 -2.57 22.33 -8.24
N GLY A 214 -3.50 22.13 -7.30
CA GLY A 214 -3.20 21.84 -5.90
C GLY A 214 -3.48 20.38 -5.57
N ALA A 215 -2.90 19.87 -4.49
CA ALA A 215 -3.15 18.53 -3.99
C ALA A 215 -3.16 18.45 -2.47
N HIS A 216 -4.19 17.83 -1.92
CA HIS A 216 -4.18 17.33 -0.55
C HIS A 216 -3.41 15.99 -0.49
N ILE A 217 -3.40 15.25 -1.59
CA ILE A 217 -2.64 13.99 -1.73
C ILE A 217 -1.94 13.98 -3.08
N LEU A 218 -0.60 13.90 -3.03
CA LEU A 218 0.24 13.60 -4.17
C LEU A 218 0.54 12.09 -4.16
N LEU A 219 0.08 11.38 -5.16
CA LEU A 219 0.31 9.96 -5.37
C LEU A 219 1.28 9.75 -6.54
N ILE A 220 2.37 9.06 -6.31
CA ILE A 220 3.37 8.71 -7.34
C ILE A 220 3.43 7.18 -7.42
N ASP A 221 2.98 6.62 -8.56
CA ASP A 221 2.94 5.17 -8.81
C ASP A 221 3.89 4.80 -9.93
N ASP A 222 4.91 4.00 -9.61
CA ASP A 222 5.95 3.52 -10.54
C ASP A 222 6.47 4.67 -11.45
N PRO A 223 7.27 5.61 -10.90
CA PRO A 223 7.74 6.80 -11.65
C PRO A 223 8.74 6.48 -12.76
N ILE A 224 9.28 5.27 -12.81
CA ILE A 224 10.24 4.75 -13.79
C ILE A 224 9.59 3.58 -14.54
N LYS A 225 9.74 3.55 -15.85
CA LYS A 225 9.05 2.61 -16.73
C LYS A 225 9.69 1.23 -16.77
N ASN A 226 11.00 1.18 -16.95
CA ASN A 226 11.74 -0.05 -17.26
C ASN A 226 13.21 0.06 -16.80
N ARG A 227 13.98 -1.00 -17.04
CA ARG A 227 15.40 -1.07 -16.70
C ARG A 227 16.24 -0.01 -17.41
N GLU A 228 16.03 0.23 -18.70
CA GLU A 228 16.75 1.23 -19.47
C GLU A 228 16.60 2.63 -18.86
N ASP A 229 15.36 3.02 -18.54
CA ASP A 229 15.08 4.31 -17.89
C ASP A 229 15.72 4.37 -16.48
N ALA A 230 15.71 3.26 -15.74
CA ALA A 230 16.29 3.19 -14.40
C ALA A 230 17.82 3.34 -14.41
N GLU A 231 18.51 2.77 -15.40
CA GLU A 231 19.97 2.89 -15.56
C GLU A 231 20.39 4.28 -16.04
N SER A 232 19.51 5.01 -16.70
CA SER A 232 19.79 6.36 -17.19
C SER A 232 19.88 7.36 -16.03
N GLN A 233 21.07 7.86 -15.75
CA GLN A 233 21.29 8.92 -14.76
C GLN A 233 20.47 10.17 -15.11
N ASN A 234 20.36 10.51 -16.39
CA ASN A 234 19.58 11.66 -16.85
C ASN A 234 18.10 11.49 -16.48
N ASN A 235 17.51 10.31 -16.69
CA ASN A 235 16.11 10.05 -16.36
C ASN A 235 15.89 10.09 -14.84
N ARG A 236 16.80 9.52 -14.04
CA ARG A 236 16.73 9.61 -12.57
C ARG A 236 16.81 11.05 -12.09
N SER A 237 17.75 11.85 -12.66
CA SER A 237 17.90 13.28 -12.32
C SER A 237 16.68 14.08 -12.75
N ALA A 238 16.17 13.88 -13.97
CA ALA A 238 14.94 14.56 -14.44
C ALA A 238 13.72 14.24 -13.54
N THR A 239 13.60 12.98 -13.09
CA THR A 239 12.54 12.58 -12.13
C THR A 239 12.67 13.30 -10.80
N TRP A 240 13.90 13.43 -10.29
CA TRP A 240 14.20 14.16 -9.06
C TRP A 240 13.91 15.65 -9.19
N ASP A 241 14.38 16.27 -10.27
CA ASP A 241 14.17 17.69 -10.53
C ASP A 241 12.68 18.01 -10.67
N TRP A 242 11.93 17.15 -11.38
CA TRP A 242 10.48 17.28 -11.47
C TRP A 242 9.81 17.15 -10.08
N TYR A 243 10.24 16.19 -9.27
CA TYR A 243 9.69 16.01 -7.92
C TYR A 243 9.92 17.27 -7.07
N THR A 244 11.15 17.77 -7.00
CA THR A 244 11.51 18.89 -6.14
C THR A 244 10.96 20.24 -6.62
N SER A 245 11.07 20.50 -7.93
CA SER A 245 10.69 21.80 -8.50
C SER A 245 9.19 21.92 -8.78
N THR A 246 8.53 20.82 -9.09
CA THR A 246 7.15 20.83 -9.58
C THR A 246 6.19 20.09 -8.67
N ALA A 247 6.37 18.79 -8.45
CA ALA A 247 5.38 17.96 -7.77
C ALA A 247 5.21 18.32 -6.28
N TYR A 248 6.31 18.44 -5.55
CA TYR A 248 6.31 18.79 -4.12
C TYR A 248 5.63 20.15 -3.86
N THR A 249 5.84 21.12 -4.75
CA THR A 249 5.29 22.48 -4.63
C THR A 249 3.76 22.54 -4.85
N ARG A 250 3.12 21.44 -5.21
CA ARG A 250 1.66 21.35 -5.39
C ARG A 250 0.90 20.99 -4.13
N LEU A 251 1.60 20.59 -3.06
CA LEU A 251 0.95 20.15 -1.84
C LEU A 251 0.26 21.31 -1.10
N ALA A 252 -0.97 21.08 -0.73
CA ALA A 252 -1.68 21.90 0.24
C ALA A 252 -1.00 21.77 1.63
N PRO A 253 -1.10 22.81 2.48
CA PRO A 253 -0.62 22.71 3.86
C PRO A 253 -1.23 21.51 4.59
N GLY A 254 -0.37 20.65 5.15
CA GLY A 254 -0.78 19.39 5.80
C GLY A 254 -1.03 18.23 4.82
N GLY A 255 -0.84 18.45 3.52
CA GLY A 255 -1.02 17.42 2.50
C GLY A 255 -0.02 16.28 2.57
N GLY A 256 -0.43 15.10 2.12
CA GLY A 256 0.35 13.87 2.16
C GLY A 256 0.98 13.49 0.82
N ILE A 257 2.13 12.80 0.88
CA ILE A 257 2.76 12.18 -0.30
C ILE A 257 2.77 10.66 -0.12
N LEU A 258 2.20 9.96 -1.09
CA LEU A 258 2.23 8.50 -1.19
C LEU A 258 3.06 8.09 -2.40
N VAL A 259 4.18 7.43 -2.17
CA VAL A 259 5.04 6.85 -3.21
C VAL A 259 4.88 5.34 -3.19
N ILE A 260 4.42 4.78 -4.28
CA ILE A 260 4.35 3.33 -4.46
C ILE A 260 5.17 2.92 -5.67
N LEU A 261 6.05 1.98 -5.50
CA LEU A 261 6.90 1.57 -6.62
C LEU A 261 7.48 0.15 -6.46
N THR A 262 7.96 -0.35 -7.57
CA THR A 262 8.91 -1.44 -7.64
C THR A 262 10.30 -0.84 -7.75
N ARG A 263 11.23 -1.24 -6.88
CA ARG A 263 12.60 -0.70 -6.87
C ARG A 263 13.38 -1.20 -8.07
N TRP A 264 13.86 -0.32 -8.92
CA TRP A 264 14.69 -0.67 -10.08
C TRP A 264 16.17 -0.39 -9.85
N HIS A 265 16.47 0.67 -9.11
CA HIS A 265 17.82 1.21 -8.90
C HIS A 265 17.91 1.79 -7.49
N ASP A 266 19.07 1.75 -6.86
CA ASP A 266 19.29 2.34 -5.52
C ASP A 266 19.19 3.87 -5.54
N ASP A 267 19.61 4.53 -6.65
CA ASP A 267 19.50 5.97 -6.90
C ASP A 267 18.17 6.35 -7.59
N ASP A 268 17.10 5.58 -7.44
CA ASP A 268 15.76 5.96 -7.88
C ASP A 268 15.16 7.09 -7.00
N LEU A 269 13.95 7.56 -7.34
CA LEU A 269 13.28 8.61 -6.57
C LEU A 269 13.21 8.26 -5.08
N ALA A 270 12.87 7.03 -4.73
CA ALA A 270 12.78 6.62 -3.33
C ALA A 270 14.16 6.64 -2.65
N GLY A 271 15.21 6.15 -3.31
CA GLY A 271 16.57 6.20 -2.78
C GLY A 271 17.05 7.63 -2.52
N ARG A 272 16.74 8.57 -3.42
CA ARG A 272 17.08 10.00 -3.24
C ARG A 272 16.27 10.62 -2.09
N LEU A 273 14.98 10.32 -1.96
CA LEU A 273 14.16 10.80 -0.86
C LEU A 273 14.64 10.28 0.50
N LEU A 274 15.06 9.01 0.57
CA LEU A 274 15.61 8.42 1.81
C LEU A 274 16.95 9.04 2.18
N ARG A 275 17.82 9.35 1.22
CA ARG A 275 19.06 10.12 1.49
C ARG A 275 18.74 11.53 1.98
N ALA A 276 17.81 12.22 1.33
CA ALA A 276 17.41 13.57 1.75
C ALA A 276 16.86 13.58 3.20
N THR A 277 16.24 12.51 3.68
CA THR A 277 15.82 12.41 5.10
C THR A 277 16.99 12.55 6.06
N THR A 278 18.17 12.00 5.73
CA THR A 278 19.36 12.11 6.58
C THR A 278 19.99 13.52 6.57
N GLU A 279 19.61 14.34 5.60
CA GLU A 279 20.03 15.73 5.41
C GLU A 279 19.00 16.74 5.93
N GLY A 280 18.01 16.31 6.69
CA GLY A 280 16.96 17.15 7.28
C GLY A 280 15.69 17.29 6.41
N GLY A 281 15.54 16.49 5.38
CA GLY A 281 14.31 16.40 4.58
C GLY A 281 13.16 15.69 5.30
N ASP A 282 12.07 15.49 4.58
CA ASP A 282 10.86 14.82 5.11
C ASP A 282 11.17 13.43 5.69
N HIS A 283 10.56 13.11 6.83
CA HIS A 283 10.58 11.76 7.39
C HIS A 283 9.54 10.88 6.70
N TRP A 284 9.97 9.69 6.26
CA TRP A 284 9.15 8.76 5.53
C TRP A 284 8.85 7.50 6.35
N GLU A 285 7.58 7.12 6.42
CA GLU A 285 7.21 5.74 6.74
C GLU A 285 7.52 4.88 5.52
N VAL A 286 8.45 3.93 5.68
CA VAL A 286 8.90 3.05 4.59
C VAL A 286 8.44 1.63 4.88
N VAL A 287 7.67 1.06 3.95
CA VAL A 287 7.19 -0.30 4.06
C VAL A 287 7.67 -1.10 2.86
N ARG A 288 8.49 -2.11 3.13
CA ARG A 288 9.06 -2.99 2.13
C ARG A 288 8.39 -4.36 2.23
N TYR A 289 7.88 -4.86 1.12
CA TYR A 289 7.26 -6.16 0.98
C TYR A 289 8.08 -7.01 0.00
N PRO A 290 9.14 -7.73 0.42
CA PRO A 290 9.89 -8.62 -0.44
C PRO A 290 9.03 -9.82 -0.86
N ALA A 291 9.22 -10.35 -2.07
CA ALA A 291 8.46 -11.48 -2.60
C ALA A 291 8.61 -12.75 -1.74
N VAL A 292 9.80 -12.94 -1.16
CA VAL A 292 10.11 -14.01 -0.20
C VAL A 292 10.68 -13.35 1.05
N ALA A 293 10.18 -13.72 2.22
CA ALA A 293 10.63 -13.17 3.50
C ALA A 293 12.12 -13.46 3.72
N GLU A 294 12.90 -12.43 4.03
CA GLU A 294 14.34 -12.51 4.29
C GLU A 294 14.65 -12.86 5.75
N GLU A 295 13.69 -12.60 6.63
CA GLU A 295 13.74 -12.88 8.07
C GLU A 295 12.32 -13.20 8.59
N ASP A 296 12.19 -13.55 9.86
CA ASP A 296 10.89 -13.69 10.51
C ASP A 296 10.21 -12.32 10.63
N GLU A 297 9.06 -12.19 10.03
CA GLU A 297 8.23 -10.98 10.04
C GLU A 297 6.97 -11.18 10.89
N LYS A 298 6.21 -10.12 11.15
CA LYS A 298 4.97 -10.18 11.91
C LYS A 298 3.95 -11.20 11.37
N PHE A 299 3.88 -11.36 10.05
CA PHE A 299 2.83 -12.13 9.37
C PHE A 299 3.35 -13.36 8.61
N ARG A 300 4.65 -13.55 8.53
CA ARG A 300 5.27 -14.69 7.83
C ARG A 300 6.65 -15.01 8.39
N LYS A 301 7.08 -16.24 8.18
CA LYS A 301 8.40 -16.72 8.55
C LYS A 301 9.41 -16.50 7.42
N GLN A 302 10.69 -16.51 7.76
CA GLN A 302 11.76 -16.50 6.76
C GLN A 302 11.53 -17.60 5.72
N GLY A 303 11.62 -17.24 4.45
CA GLY A 303 11.36 -18.13 3.33
C GLY A 303 9.91 -18.18 2.84
N ASP A 304 8.95 -17.62 3.60
CA ASP A 304 7.55 -17.60 3.17
C ASP A 304 7.32 -16.62 2.01
N PRO A 305 6.44 -16.96 1.04
CA PRO A 305 6.08 -16.06 -0.05
C PRO A 305 5.17 -14.93 0.44
N LEU A 306 5.21 -13.79 -0.26
CA LEU A 306 4.42 -12.61 0.08
C LEU A 306 2.90 -12.86 -0.01
N HIS A 307 2.47 -13.58 -1.04
CA HIS A 307 1.06 -13.92 -1.29
C HIS A 307 0.98 -15.32 -1.90
N LYS A 308 0.96 -16.34 -1.05
CA LYS A 308 1.07 -17.76 -1.44
C LYS A 308 -0.06 -18.23 -2.36
N GLU A 309 -1.26 -17.67 -2.20
CA GLU A 309 -2.44 -18.02 -2.99
C GLU A 309 -2.31 -17.58 -4.46
N ARG A 310 -1.47 -16.57 -4.73
CA ARG A 310 -1.24 -16.03 -6.07
C ARG A 310 0.13 -16.44 -6.62
N TYR A 311 1.16 -16.35 -5.80
CA TYR A 311 2.54 -16.68 -6.14
C TYR A 311 3.14 -17.53 -5.04
N GLY A 312 2.97 -18.87 -5.14
CA GLY A 312 3.68 -19.83 -4.30
C GLY A 312 5.17 -19.88 -4.62
N LEU A 313 5.96 -20.54 -3.77
CA LEU A 313 7.42 -20.61 -3.90
C LEU A 313 7.88 -21.16 -5.26
N ASP A 314 7.20 -22.18 -5.81
CA ASP A 314 7.53 -22.75 -7.14
C ASP A 314 7.38 -21.72 -8.27
N ALA A 315 6.33 -20.86 -8.20
CA ALA A 315 6.13 -19.81 -9.17
C ALA A 315 7.21 -18.73 -9.03
N LEU A 316 7.55 -18.35 -7.79
CA LEU A 316 8.58 -17.36 -7.50
C LEU A 316 9.98 -17.88 -7.91
N ASP A 317 10.29 -19.18 -7.73
CA ASP A 317 11.55 -19.77 -8.17
C ASP A 317 11.68 -19.75 -9.71
N ARG A 318 10.60 -20.08 -10.43
CA ARG A 318 10.58 -19.94 -11.89
C ARG A 318 10.83 -18.50 -12.35
N ILE A 319 10.19 -17.54 -11.69
CA ILE A 319 10.40 -16.12 -11.99
C ILE A 319 11.85 -15.73 -11.70
N ARG A 320 12.39 -16.12 -10.53
CA ARG A 320 13.78 -15.83 -10.13
C ARG A 320 14.78 -16.31 -11.18
N LYS A 321 14.59 -17.54 -11.70
CA LYS A 321 15.42 -18.10 -12.77
C LYS A 321 15.29 -17.33 -14.08
N ALA A 322 14.08 -16.85 -14.40
CA ALA A 322 13.82 -16.14 -15.64
C ALA A 322 14.36 -14.70 -15.65
N VAL A 323 14.24 -13.96 -14.52
CA VAL A 323 14.65 -12.55 -14.46
C VAL A 323 16.12 -12.37 -14.08
N GLY A 324 16.76 -13.40 -13.52
CA GLY A 324 18.14 -13.36 -13.04
C GLY A 324 18.33 -12.66 -11.68
N PRO A 325 19.57 -12.76 -11.10
CA PRO A 325 19.81 -12.34 -9.71
C PRO A 325 19.59 -10.84 -9.49
N ARG A 326 20.05 -10.00 -10.41
CA ARG A 326 19.95 -8.53 -10.31
C ARG A 326 18.50 -8.06 -10.25
N ASP A 327 17.69 -8.47 -11.23
CA ASP A 327 16.28 -8.08 -11.30
C ASP A 327 15.45 -8.73 -10.21
N TRP A 328 15.80 -9.94 -9.79
CA TRP A 328 15.19 -10.57 -8.62
C TRP A 328 15.42 -9.74 -7.35
N SER A 329 16.67 -9.36 -7.06
CA SER A 329 16.99 -8.55 -5.89
C SER A 329 16.27 -7.20 -5.92
N ALA A 330 16.31 -6.51 -7.05
CA ALA A 330 15.71 -5.20 -7.21
C ALA A 330 14.18 -5.26 -7.18
N LEU A 331 13.56 -5.98 -8.12
CA LEU A 331 12.12 -5.91 -8.38
C LEU A 331 11.29 -6.79 -7.45
N TYR A 332 11.85 -7.96 -7.05
CA TYR A 332 11.09 -8.92 -6.23
C TYR A 332 11.45 -8.82 -4.76
N GLN A 333 12.72 -8.61 -4.42
CA GLN A 333 13.14 -8.42 -3.04
C GLN A 333 13.17 -6.95 -2.62
N GLN A 334 12.88 -6.01 -3.52
CA GLN A 334 12.88 -4.56 -3.27
C GLN A 334 14.21 -4.06 -2.70
N ASN A 335 15.31 -4.69 -3.13
CA ASN A 335 16.65 -4.39 -2.69
C ASN A 335 17.56 -4.22 -3.92
N PRO A 336 17.49 -3.06 -4.62
CA PRO A 336 18.38 -2.76 -5.72
C PRO A 336 19.81 -2.65 -5.20
N VAL A 337 20.75 -3.30 -5.90
CA VAL A 337 22.18 -3.22 -5.60
C VAL A 337 22.77 -2.04 -6.37
N ALA A 338 23.66 -1.28 -5.75
CA ALA A 338 24.39 -0.19 -6.41
C ALA A 338 25.27 -0.71 -7.55
N ASP A 339 25.43 0.08 -8.61
CA ASP A 339 26.27 -0.28 -9.76
C ASP A 339 27.77 -0.35 -9.44
N ASP A 340 28.19 0.20 -8.32
CA ASP A 340 29.58 0.24 -7.88
C ASP A 340 30.07 -1.06 -7.22
N GLY A 341 30.13 -2.13 -8.01
CA GLY A 341 31.15 -3.13 -7.80
C GLY A 341 30.84 -4.40 -7.05
N ASP A 342 29.61 -4.75 -6.72
CA ASP A 342 29.35 -6.08 -6.17
C ASP A 342 28.93 -7.10 -7.27
N TYR A 343 29.89 -7.38 -8.19
CA TYR A 343 29.87 -8.61 -8.98
C TYR A 343 29.90 -9.87 -8.09
N PHE A 344 30.19 -9.70 -6.79
CA PHE A 344 30.28 -10.79 -5.83
C PHE A 344 29.18 -10.68 -4.77
N THR A 345 28.20 -11.55 -4.82
CA THR A 345 27.24 -11.69 -3.73
C THR A 345 27.93 -12.18 -2.45
N ARG A 346 27.37 -11.88 -1.25
CA ARG A 346 27.88 -12.45 0.02
C ARG A 346 28.03 -13.97 -0.06
N ASP A 347 27.11 -14.65 -0.74
CA ASP A 347 27.13 -16.10 -0.93
C ASP A 347 28.28 -16.55 -1.83
N MET A 348 28.62 -15.80 -2.89
CA MET A 348 29.81 -16.07 -3.72
C MET A 348 31.09 -15.90 -2.94
N ILE A 349 31.18 -14.85 -2.11
CA ILE A 349 32.35 -14.62 -1.23
C ILE A 349 32.45 -15.72 -0.16
N GLN A 350 31.33 -16.14 0.44
CA GLN A 350 31.31 -17.24 1.41
C GLN A 350 31.65 -18.57 0.74
N SER A 351 31.13 -18.85 -0.46
CA SER A 351 31.44 -20.04 -1.22
C SER A 351 32.91 -20.10 -1.62
N ALA A 352 33.48 -18.98 -2.08
CA ALA A 352 34.92 -18.89 -2.38
C ALA A 352 35.79 -19.07 -1.12
N ARG A 353 35.38 -18.52 0.04
CA ARG A 353 36.05 -18.75 1.33
C ARG A 353 35.99 -20.21 1.75
N ARG A 354 34.83 -20.88 1.61
CA ARG A 354 34.68 -22.33 1.92
C ARG A 354 35.55 -23.21 1.01
N ALA A 355 35.57 -22.91 -0.29
CA ALA A 355 36.42 -23.64 -1.26
C ALA A 355 37.90 -23.45 -0.93
N ARG A 356 38.33 -22.23 -0.56
CA ARG A 356 39.73 -21.96 -0.15
C ARG A 356 40.12 -22.71 1.14
N ILE A 357 39.20 -22.75 2.14
CA ILE A 357 39.43 -23.50 3.39
C ILE A 357 39.47 -25.00 3.13
N ALA A 358 38.65 -25.54 2.26
CA ALA A 358 38.65 -26.94 1.88
C ALA A 358 39.99 -27.33 1.18
N ASN A 359 40.49 -26.49 0.25
CA ASN A 359 41.78 -26.69 -0.40
C ASN A 359 42.97 -26.65 0.58
N ILE A 360 42.95 -25.72 1.55
CA ILE A 360 44.01 -25.67 2.56
C ILE A 360 44.02 -26.93 3.43
N ARG A 361 42.84 -27.43 3.83
CA ARG A 361 42.73 -28.68 4.61
C ARG A 361 43.17 -29.91 3.85
N SER A 362 42.95 -29.97 2.54
CA SER A 362 43.43 -31.07 1.72
C SER A 362 44.95 -31.09 1.55
N ILE A 363 45.61 -29.92 1.54
CA ILE A 363 47.08 -29.81 1.46
C ILE A 363 47.71 -30.18 2.81
N THR A 364 47.10 -29.80 3.94
CA THR A 364 47.61 -30.12 5.30
C THR A 364 47.37 -31.56 5.72
N SER A 365 46.47 -32.29 5.08
CA SER A 365 46.26 -33.74 5.32
C SER A 365 47.13 -34.66 4.42
N SER A 366 47.86 -34.06 3.48
CA SER A 366 48.78 -34.78 2.56
C SER A 366 50.25 -34.58 2.91
N LEU A 367 50.57 -33.90 4.02
CA LEU A 367 51.88 -33.79 4.67
C LEU A 367 51.85 -34.57 5.99
#